data_15cd3098bd0e2127457f446194bbb04b
#
_entry.id   15cd3098bd0e2127457f446194bbb04b
#
_cell.length_a   1.000
_cell.length_b   1.000
_cell.length_c   1.000
_cell.angle_alpha   90.00
_cell.angle_beta   90.00
_cell.angle_gamma   90.00
#
_symmetry.space_group_name_H-M   'P 1'
#
loop_
_entity.id
_entity.type
_entity.pdbx_description
1 polymer ?
#
loop_
_entity_poly.entity_id
_entity_poly.type
_entity_poly.pdbx_seq_one_letter_code
_entity_poly.pdbx_strand_id
1 'polypeptide(L)'
;MTKQSTYENKTLDKKRDFTLEEKLLFEHALPKFAEYNKLMAYYRCAIMEIETKFNVLNEEFSLRYDRNPINSIQTRLKSHESIREKMQRKGLPLKLDLIEENLMDIAGVRVICAFPDDVYMLEEALLKQDDITLIKRKDYIANPKENGYRSLHLIVAVQIFLAHEKRIMNVEIQLRTIAMDSWASLEHQLRYKKDVEFTEAMANELLYCAKLSAELDAKMDALQAQEKIDSFDLK
;
A
#
# COMPACT_ATOMS: atom_id res chain seq x y z
N MET A 1 26.22 -37.13 -42.35
CA MET A 1 26.31 -35.78 -42.98
C MET A 1 25.66 -34.79 -42.01
N THR A 2 26.48 -34.20 -41.18
CA THR A 2 26.10 -33.30 -40.08
C THR A 2 26.25 -31.86 -40.57
N LYS A 3 25.14 -31.10 -40.59
CA LYS A 3 25.19 -29.67 -40.90
C LYS A 3 25.42 -28.92 -39.61
N GLN A 4 26.60 -28.37 -39.44
CA GLN A 4 26.93 -27.36 -38.45
C GLN A 4 26.29 -26.02 -38.85
N SER A 5 25.44 -25.48 -37.97
CA SER A 5 24.93 -24.12 -38.07
C SER A 5 25.86 -23.19 -37.29
N THR A 6 26.58 -22.37 -38.03
CA THR A 6 27.44 -21.29 -37.53
C THR A 6 26.54 -20.10 -37.13
N TYR A 7 26.40 -19.83 -35.83
CA TYR A 7 25.87 -18.56 -35.32
C TYR A 7 27.02 -17.53 -35.37
N GLU A 8 26.91 -16.58 -36.28
CA GLU A 8 27.74 -15.37 -36.27
C GLU A 8 27.33 -14.46 -35.12
N ASN A 9 28.22 -14.28 -34.16
CA ASN A 9 28.16 -13.24 -33.15
C ASN A 9 28.37 -11.87 -33.82
N LYS A 10 27.30 -11.11 -34.06
CA LYS A 10 27.38 -9.69 -34.37
C LYS A 10 27.57 -8.93 -33.08
N THR A 11 28.82 -8.68 -32.72
CA THR A 11 29.25 -7.68 -31.73
C THR A 11 28.82 -6.29 -32.20
N LEU A 12 27.75 -5.76 -31.54
CA LEU A 12 27.35 -4.38 -31.65
C LEU A 12 28.10 -3.56 -30.58
N ASP A 13 29.38 -3.32 -30.83
CA ASP A 13 30.17 -2.37 -30.04
C ASP A 13 30.39 -1.10 -30.86
N LYS A 14 29.30 -0.31 -31.02
CA LYS A 14 29.42 1.10 -31.38
C LYS A 14 29.35 1.90 -30.11
N LYS A 15 30.51 2.19 -29.50
CA LYS A 15 30.67 3.27 -28.54
C LYS A 15 30.13 4.54 -29.16
N ARG A 16 28.92 4.95 -28.77
CA ARG A 16 28.34 6.22 -29.12
C ARG A 16 29.07 7.26 -28.28
N ASP A 17 29.94 8.06 -28.91
CA ASP A 17 30.54 9.21 -28.25
C ASP A 17 29.44 10.23 -27.94
N PHE A 18 29.16 10.42 -26.65
CA PHE A 18 28.24 11.42 -26.19
C PHE A 18 28.77 12.83 -26.47
N THR A 19 27.91 13.70 -26.94
CA THR A 19 28.24 15.12 -27.10
C THR A 19 28.57 15.75 -25.74
N LEU A 20 29.23 16.89 -25.74
CA LEU A 20 29.55 17.62 -24.51
C LEU A 20 28.28 17.99 -23.72
N GLU A 21 27.20 18.34 -24.42
CA GLU A 21 25.90 18.65 -23.82
C GLU A 21 25.24 17.41 -23.19
N GLU A 22 25.31 16.26 -23.86
CA GLU A 22 24.80 14.98 -23.30
C GLU A 22 25.61 14.56 -22.05
N LYS A 23 26.93 14.77 -22.05
CA LYS A 23 27.79 14.50 -20.87
C LYS A 23 27.44 15.43 -19.70
N LEU A 24 27.25 16.73 -19.95
CA LEU A 24 26.87 17.70 -18.92
C LEU A 24 25.47 17.42 -18.36
N LEU A 25 24.49 17.05 -19.21
CA LEU A 25 23.16 16.62 -18.79
C LEU A 25 23.22 15.36 -17.92
N PHE A 26 24.06 14.39 -18.29
CA PHE A 26 24.26 13.16 -17.52
C PHE A 26 24.91 13.42 -16.17
N GLU A 27 25.96 14.26 -16.11
CA GLU A 27 26.65 14.65 -14.88
C GLU A 27 25.71 15.41 -13.91
N HIS A 28 24.79 16.24 -14.42
CA HIS A 28 23.79 16.94 -13.59
C HIS A 28 22.58 16.06 -13.20
N ALA A 29 22.25 15.05 -13.98
CA ALA A 29 21.13 14.15 -13.73
C ALA A 29 21.49 13.03 -12.73
N LEU A 30 22.73 12.53 -12.78
CA LEU A 30 23.19 11.42 -11.94
C LEU A 30 23.09 11.69 -10.42
N PRO A 31 23.53 12.85 -9.88
CA PRO A 31 23.41 13.14 -8.46
C PRO A 31 21.96 13.19 -8.01
N LYS A 32 21.08 13.86 -8.78
CA LYS A 32 19.64 13.95 -8.49
C LYS A 32 18.95 12.59 -8.54
N PHE A 33 19.37 11.72 -9.46
CA PHE A 33 18.88 10.36 -9.56
C PHE A 33 19.34 9.49 -8.37
N ALA A 34 20.59 9.66 -7.93
CA ALA A 34 21.11 8.97 -6.74
C ALA A 34 20.37 9.41 -5.46
N GLU A 35 20.12 10.70 -5.29
CA GLU A 35 19.33 11.22 -4.16
C GLU A 35 17.88 10.72 -4.17
N TYR A 36 17.25 10.69 -5.34
CA TYR A 36 15.91 10.12 -5.50
C TYR A 36 15.89 8.62 -5.12
N ASN A 37 16.85 7.84 -5.60
CA ASN A 37 16.94 6.42 -5.27
C ASN A 37 17.21 6.20 -3.77
N LYS A 38 18.01 7.07 -3.14
CA LYS A 38 18.24 7.07 -1.70
C LYS A 38 16.92 7.32 -0.94
N LEU A 39 16.15 8.33 -1.35
CA LEU A 39 14.83 8.61 -0.77
C LEU A 39 13.87 7.42 -0.92
N MET A 40 13.82 6.81 -2.12
CA MET A 40 12.97 5.62 -2.35
C MET A 40 13.44 4.41 -1.52
N ALA A 41 14.73 4.29 -1.23
CA ALA A 41 15.24 3.27 -0.32
C ALA A 41 14.75 3.49 1.11
N TYR A 42 14.70 4.72 1.60
CA TYR A 42 14.15 5.05 2.92
C TYR A 42 12.67 4.68 3.03
N TYR A 43 11.87 4.97 2.00
CA TYR A 43 10.47 4.54 1.98
C TYR A 43 10.31 3.01 1.97
N ARG A 44 11.21 2.26 1.29
CA ARG A 44 11.22 0.79 1.38
C ARG A 44 11.54 0.31 2.79
N CYS A 45 12.53 0.91 3.46
CA CYS A 45 12.82 0.59 4.86
C CYS A 45 11.61 0.84 5.77
N ALA A 46 10.91 1.96 5.58
CA ALA A 46 9.70 2.27 6.35
C ALA A 46 8.56 1.25 6.11
N ILE A 47 8.40 0.78 4.87
CA ILE A 47 7.47 -0.31 4.55
C ILE A 47 7.84 -1.57 5.35
N MET A 48 9.12 -1.96 5.35
CA MET A 48 9.61 -3.15 6.07
C MET A 48 9.37 -3.06 7.57
N GLU A 49 9.56 -1.88 8.18
CA GLU A 49 9.27 -1.65 9.61
C GLU A 49 7.79 -1.85 9.91
N ILE A 50 6.89 -1.23 9.14
CA ILE A 50 5.44 -1.38 9.33
C ILE A 50 4.98 -2.82 9.08
N GLU A 51 5.47 -3.47 8.02
CA GLU A 51 5.17 -4.86 7.71
C GLU A 51 5.60 -5.80 8.85
N THR A 52 6.81 -5.59 9.39
CA THR A 52 7.33 -6.37 10.53
C THR A 52 6.44 -6.18 11.76
N LYS A 53 6.01 -4.95 12.07
CA LYS A 53 5.12 -4.68 13.20
C LYS A 53 3.79 -5.45 13.10
N PHE A 54 3.16 -5.44 11.92
CA PHE A 54 1.94 -6.22 11.71
C PHE A 54 2.17 -7.74 11.79
N ASN A 55 3.29 -8.24 11.29
CA ASN A 55 3.64 -9.65 11.42
C ASN A 55 3.82 -10.05 12.89
N VAL A 56 4.51 -9.22 13.70
CA VAL A 56 4.67 -9.46 15.15
C VAL A 56 3.32 -9.44 15.87
N LEU A 57 2.45 -8.46 15.57
CA LEU A 57 1.10 -8.40 16.13
C LEU A 57 0.26 -9.64 15.74
N ASN A 58 0.39 -10.10 14.50
CA ASN A 58 -0.33 -11.29 14.04
C ASN A 58 0.09 -12.56 14.80
N GLU A 59 1.40 -12.72 15.05
CA GLU A 59 1.91 -13.83 15.88
C GLU A 59 1.41 -13.73 17.33
N GLU A 60 1.46 -12.56 17.96
CA GLU A 60 0.96 -12.35 19.32
C GLU A 60 -0.54 -12.67 19.41
N PHE A 61 -1.34 -12.18 18.48
CA PHE A 61 -2.78 -12.40 18.48
C PHE A 61 -3.16 -13.86 18.18
N SER A 62 -2.38 -14.56 17.35
CA SER A 62 -2.62 -15.97 17.09
C SER A 62 -2.47 -16.82 18.36
N LEU A 63 -1.49 -16.49 19.21
CA LEU A 63 -1.29 -17.14 20.50
C LEU A 63 -2.41 -16.84 21.52
N ARG A 64 -2.94 -15.60 21.47
CA ARG A 64 -3.94 -15.14 22.46
C ARG A 64 -5.36 -15.57 22.12
N TYR A 65 -5.71 -15.60 20.82
CA TYR A 65 -7.09 -15.81 20.36
C TYR A 65 -7.28 -17.10 19.56
N ASP A 66 -6.25 -17.94 19.47
CA ASP A 66 -6.24 -19.18 18.68
C ASP A 66 -6.66 -18.98 17.20
N ARG A 67 -6.41 -17.77 16.67
CA ARG A 67 -6.66 -17.40 15.27
C ARG A 67 -5.79 -16.25 14.81
N ASN A 68 -5.55 -16.17 13.51
CA ASN A 68 -4.85 -15.08 12.87
C ASN A 68 -5.83 -13.98 12.43
N PRO A 69 -5.76 -12.75 13.00
CA PRO A 69 -6.59 -11.64 12.56
C PRO A 69 -6.20 -11.13 11.17
N ILE A 70 -4.95 -11.32 10.75
CA ILE A 70 -4.44 -10.87 9.46
C ILE A 70 -4.49 -12.03 8.46
N ASN A 71 -5.24 -11.84 7.38
CA ASN A 71 -5.28 -12.76 6.24
C ASN A 71 -4.07 -12.57 5.32
N SER A 72 -3.71 -11.33 5.00
CA SER A 72 -2.54 -11.00 4.17
C SER A 72 -2.08 -9.55 4.35
N ILE A 73 -0.79 -9.32 4.07
CA ILE A 73 -0.19 -7.99 4.02
C ILE A 73 0.33 -7.76 2.60
N GLN A 74 -0.01 -6.62 2.02
CA GLN A 74 0.43 -6.20 0.70
C GLN A 74 1.17 -4.88 0.83
N THR A 75 2.34 -4.78 0.23
CA THR A 75 3.16 -3.57 0.27
C THR A 75 3.25 -2.91 -1.09
N ARG A 76 3.34 -1.60 -1.11
CA ARG A 76 3.47 -0.83 -2.34
C ARG A 76 4.37 0.37 -2.15
N LEU A 77 5.39 0.49 -2.98
CA LEU A 77 6.09 1.73 -3.21
C LEU A 77 5.50 2.44 -4.43
N LYS A 78 5.12 3.71 -4.31
CA LYS A 78 4.53 4.48 -5.39
C LYS A 78 5.54 4.65 -6.54
N SER A 79 5.10 4.40 -7.78
CA SER A 79 5.97 4.54 -8.95
C SER A 79 6.37 6.01 -9.21
N HIS A 80 7.50 6.20 -9.89
CA HIS A 80 7.99 7.53 -10.28
C HIS A 80 6.94 8.31 -11.09
N GLU A 81 6.26 7.65 -12.04
CA GLU A 81 5.18 8.26 -12.81
C GLU A 81 4.06 8.76 -11.90
N SER A 82 3.58 7.92 -10.98
CA SER A 82 2.51 8.27 -10.05
C SER A 82 2.89 9.41 -9.10
N ILE A 83 4.18 9.49 -8.70
CA ILE A 83 4.72 10.61 -7.90
C ILE A 83 4.67 11.89 -8.73
N ARG A 84 5.20 11.85 -9.96
CA ARG A 84 5.21 12.98 -10.88
C ARG A 84 3.81 13.51 -11.16
N GLU A 85 2.87 12.63 -11.54
CA GLU A 85 1.48 13.00 -11.80
C GLU A 85 0.81 13.63 -10.58
N LYS A 86 1.09 13.10 -9.37
CA LYS A 86 0.51 13.64 -8.14
C LYS A 86 1.09 15.00 -7.78
N MET A 87 2.39 15.22 -7.97
CA MET A 87 3.02 16.54 -7.80
C MET A 87 2.45 17.55 -8.81
N GLN A 88 2.30 17.14 -10.07
CA GLN A 88 1.72 17.99 -11.13
C GLN A 88 0.26 18.38 -10.82
N ARG A 89 -0.57 17.44 -10.37
CA ARG A 89 -1.96 17.73 -9.93
C ARG A 89 -2.03 18.70 -8.75
N LYS A 90 -1.00 18.73 -7.91
CA LYS A 90 -0.88 19.69 -6.80
C LYS A 90 -0.27 21.05 -7.24
N GLY A 91 0.16 21.20 -8.49
CA GLY A 91 0.84 22.39 -8.98
C GLY A 91 2.24 22.59 -8.39
N LEU A 92 2.88 21.51 -7.93
CA LEU A 92 4.18 21.53 -7.26
C LEU A 92 5.29 21.06 -8.21
N PRO A 93 6.48 21.70 -8.18
CA PRO A 93 7.63 21.22 -8.93
C PRO A 93 8.16 19.89 -8.36
N LEU A 94 8.76 19.06 -9.23
CA LEU A 94 9.32 17.78 -8.87
C LEU A 94 10.68 17.98 -8.16
N LYS A 95 10.64 18.27 -6.85
CA LYS A 95 11.81 18.41 -5.96
C LYS A 95 11.66 17.46 -4.79
N LEU A 96 12.78 16.89 -4.31
CA LEU A 96 12.78 15.83 -3.29
C LEU A 96 12.18 16.29 -1.95
N ASP A 97 12.56 17.47 -1.49
CA ASP A 97 12.02 18.12 -0.29
C ASP A 97 10.49 18.28 -0.38
N LEU A 98 10.00 18.80 -1.50
CA LEU A 98 8.56 18.97 -1.72
C LEU A 98 7.82 17.63 -1.89
N ILE A 99 8.48 16.60 -2.40
CA ILE A 99 7.92 15.25 -2.47
C ILE A 99 7.70 14.72 -1.04
N GLU A 100 8.71 14.78 -0.17
CA GLU A 100 8.61 14.32 1.22
C GLU A 100 7.55 15.10 2.01
N GLU A 101 7.51 16.41 1.86
CA GLU A 101 6.58 17.27 2.59
C GLU A 101 5.11 17.09 2.14
N ASN A 102 4.89 16.85 0.84
CA ASN A 102 3.55 16.91 0.25
C ASN A 102 2.93 15.57 -0.10
N LEU A 103 3.71 14.47 -0.15
CA LEU A 103 3.21 13.14 -0.48
C LEU A 103 3.37 12.19 0.71
N MET A 104 2.25 11.89 1.37
CA MET A 104 2.19 11.01 2.55
C MET A 104 1.92 9.55 2.19
N ASP A 105 1.78 9.22 0.89
CA ASP A 105 1.36 7.91 0.38
C ASP A 105 2.38 7.30 -0.61
N ILE A 106 3.66 7.63 -0.45
CA ILE A 106 4.74 7.04 -1.25
C ILE A 106 4.98 5.60 -0.82
N ALA A 107 5.12 5.38 0.50
CA ALA A 107 5.10 4.08 1.12
C ALA A 107 3.67 3.71 1.48
N GLY A 108 3.20 2.54 1.05
CA GLY A 108 1.87 2.03 1.35
C GLY A 108 1.93 0.59 1.85
N VAL A 109 1.19 0.32 2.92
CA VAL A 109 0.97 -1.03 3.47
C VAL A 109 -0.53 -1.27 3.55
N ARG A 110 -0.99 -2.37 2.95
CA ARG A 110 -2.37 -2.80 3.04
C ARG A 110 -2.45 -4.08 3.85
N VAL A 111 -3.26 -4.06 4.90
CA VAL A 111 -3.50 -5.19 5.78
C VAL A 111 -4.93 -5.68 5.55
N ILE A 112 -5.06 -6.93 5.13
CA ILE A 112 -6.36 -7.59 4.93
C ILE A 112 -6.67 -8.38 6.19
N CYS A 113 -7.73 -8.00 6.87
CA CYS A 113 -8.20 -8.60 8.11
C CYS A 113 -9.34 -9.58 7.85
N ALA A 114 -9.52 -10.53 8.77
CA ALA A 114 -10.61 -11.49 8.68
C ALA A 114 -11.97 -10.81 8.94
N PHE A 115 -12.07 -9.99 9.99
CA PHE A 115 -13.30 -9.38 10.45
C PHE A 115 -13.16 -7.85 10.68
N PRO A 116 -14.29 -7.10 10.70
CA PRO A 116 -14.27 -5.66 10.99
C PRO A 116 -13.63 -5.31 12.34
N ASP A 117 -13.88 -6.09 13.40
CA ASP A 117 -13.29 -5.87 14.73
C ASP A 117 -11.77 -6.01 14.72
N ASP A 118 -11.22 -6.90 13.90
CA ASP A 118 -9.77 -7.06 13.76
C ASP A 118 -9.10 -5.82 13.22
N VAL A 119 -9.77 -5.08 12.34
CA VAL A 119 -9.28 -3.82 11.78
C VAL A 119 -8.98 -2.82 12.90
N TYR A 120 -9.94 -2.64 13.81
CA TYR A 120 -9.81 -1.67 14.92
C TYR A 120 -8.86 -2.16 16.01
N MET A 121 -8.85 -3.47 16.28
CA MET A 121 -7.92 -4.09 17.23
C MET A 121 -6.47 -3.90 16.77
N LEU A 122 -6.19 -4.10 15.48
CA LEU A 122 -4.85 -3.91 14.90
C LEU A 122 -4.46 -2.42 14.85
N GLU A 123 -5.41 -1.52 14.56
CA GLU A 123 -5.18 -0.08 14.67
C GLU A 123 -4.73 0.31 16.08
N GLU A 124 -5.50 -0.10 17.09
CA GLU A 124 -5.21 0.23 18.49
C GLU A 124 -3.84 -0.33 18.93
N ALA A 125 -3.54 -1.59 18.59
CA ALA A 125 -2.28 -2.23 18.93
C ALA A 125 -1.07 -1.55 18.25
N LEU A 126 -1.20 -1.17 16.98
CA LEU A 126 -0.15 -0.46 16.27
C LEU A 126 0.09 0.94 16.87
N LEU A 127 -0.97 1.70 17.14
CA LEU A 127 -0.87 3.07 17.64
C LEU A 127 -0.41 3.18 19.10
N LYS A 128 -0.38 2.07 19.85
CA LYS A 128 0.21 2.00 21.20
C LYS A 128 1.74 1.86 21.19
N GLN A 129 2.36 1.61 20.03
CA GLN A 129 3.82 1.45 19.93
C GLN A 129 4.51 2.82 19.98
N ASP A 130 5.56 2.93 20.78
CA ASP A 130 6.26 4.21 21.09
C ASP A 130 6.92 4.86 19.87
N ASP A 131 7.26 4.09 18.87
CA ASP A 131 7.92 4.54 17.63
C ASP A 131 6.94 4.83 16.47
N ILE A 132 5.63 4.78 16.73
CA ILE A 132 4.56 5.09 15.78
C ILE A 132 3.86 6.38 16.21
N THR A 133 3.79 7.35 15.29
CA THR A 133 3.02 8.58 15.50
C THR A 133 1.91 8.69 14.46
N LEU A 134 0.65 8.76 14.90
CA LEU A 134 -0.49 8.97 14.00
C LEU A 134 -0.49 10.43 13.50
N ILE A 135 -0.43 10.62 12.17
CA ILE A 135 -0.53 11.93 11.51
C ILE A 135 -1.97 12.20 11.06
N LYS A 136 -2.61 11.19 10.48
CA LYS A 136 -3.96 11.33 9.93
C LYS A 136 -4.72 10.02 10.00
N ARG A 137 -6.00 10.11 10.37
CA ARG A 137 -6.96 9.00 10.37
C ARG A 137 -8.15 9.32 9.48
N LYS A 138 -8.56 8.38 8.63
CA LYS A 138 -9.80 8.44 7.86
C LYS A 138 -10.50 7.10 7.93
N ASP A 139 -11.65 7.08 8.55
CA ASP A 139 -12.45 5.90 8.73
C ASP A 139 -13.58 5.85 7.70
N TYR A 140 -13.33 5.16 6.59
CA TYR A 140 -14.33 4.89 5.57
C TYR A 140 -15.11 3.58 5.84
N ILE A 141 -14.84 2.88 6.96
CA ILE A 141 -15.69 1.78 7.42
C ILE A 141 -16.92 2.36 8.11
N ALA A 142 -16.71 3.27 9.07
CA ALA A 142 -17.78 3.97 9.75
C ALA A 142 -18.51 4.98 8.84
N ASN A 143 -17.78 5.64 7.93
CA ASN A 143 -18.29 6.66 7.01
C ASN A 143 -17.89 6.31 5.56
N PRO A 144 -18.58 5.39 4.90
CA PRO A 144 -18.27 4.97 3.54
C PRO A 144 -18.29 6.13 2.54
N LYS A 145 -17.47 6.04 1.49
CA LYS A 145 -17.54 7.02 0.40
C LYS A 145 -18.84 6.85 -0.39
N GLU A 146 -19.21 7.88 -1.15
CA GLU A 146 -20.42 7.89 -1.99
C GLU A 146 -20.52 6.68 -2.94
N ASN A 147 -19.38 6.18 -3.45
CA ASN A 147 -19.33 4.99 -4.29
C ASN A 147 -19.41 3.66 -3.51
N GLY A 148 -19.54 3.68 -2.19
CA GLY A 148 -19.58 2.51 -1.34
C GLY A 148 -18.21 2.00 -0.86
N TYR A 149 -17.10 2.66 -1.21
CA TYR A 149 -15.76 2.28 -0.77
C TYR A 149 -15.62 2.32 0.76
N ARG A 150 -15.10 1.24 1.35
CA ARG A 150 -14.83 1.06 2.77
C ARG A 150 -13.38 0.67 3.02
N SER A 151 -12.74 1.30 3.98
CA SER A 151 -11.38 0.98 4.47
C SER A 151 -11.05 1.91 5.63
N LEU A 152 -10.24 1.49 6.57
CA LEU A 152 -9.61 2.38 7.53
C LEU A 152 -8.24 2.82 6.95
N HIS A 153 -8.02 4.14 6.85
CA HIS A 153 -6.77 4.73 6.35
C HIS A 153 -6.07 5.47 7.47
N LEU A 154 -4.82 5.11 7.68
CA LEU A 154 -3.92 5.79 8.61
C LEU A 154 -2.72 6.34 7.83
N ILE A 155 -2.32 7.56 8.12
CA ILE A 155 -0.98 8.05 7.82
C ILE A 155 -0.22 8.07 9.13
N VAL A 156 0.85 7.31 9.19
CA VAL A 156 1.71 7.26 10.38
C VAL A 156 3.12 7.69 10.03
N ALA A 157 3.81 8.29 11.01
CA ALA A 157 5.25 8.46 10.99
C ALA A 157 5.88 7.29 11.75
N VAL A 158 6.86 6.63 11.14
CA VAL A 158 7.64 5.54 11.72
C VAL A 158 9.12 5.88 11.65
N GLN A 159 9.87 5.55 12.70
CA GLN A 159 11.31 5.75 12.73
C GLN A 159 12.02 4.56 12.10
N ILE A 160 12.88 4.82 11.11
CA ILE A 160 13.80 3.83 10.53
C ILE A 160 15.21 4.04 11.07
N PHE A 161 15.93 2.94 11.33
CA PHE A 161 17.30 2.95 11.81
C PHE A 161 18.23 2.47 10.70
N LEU A 162 19.12 3.36 10.27
CA LEU A 162 20.11 3.09 9.25
C LEU A 162 21.49 2.94 9.91
N ALA A 163 22.50 2.50 9.15
CA ALA A 163 23.82 2.23 9.70
C ALA A 163 24.46 3.44 10.43
N HIS A 164 24.18 4.67 9.96
CA HIS A 164 24.83 5.89 10.48
C HIS A 164 23.83 7.00 10.84
N GLU A 165 22.56 6.82 10.55
CA GLU A 165 21.51 7.80 10.84
C GLU A 165 20.20 7.12 11.20
N LYS A 166 19.31 7.85 11.86
CA LYS A 166 17.91 7.48 12.03
C LYS A 166 17.05 8.53 11.34
N ARG A 167 15.91 8.11 10.80
CA ARG A 167 15.03 8.99 10.05
C ARG A 167 13.57 8.66 10.32
N ILE A 168 12.71 9.68 10.32
CA ILE A 168 11.26 9.50 10.43
C ILE A 168 10.69 9.53 9.02
N MET A 169 9.86 8.52 8.68
CA MET A 169 9.25 8.37 7.38
C MET A 169 7.74 8.20 7.50
N ASN A 170 7.00 8.76 6.52
CA ASN A 170 5.55 8.63 6.47
C ASN A 170 5.15 7.37 5.68
N VAL A 171 4.19 6.62 6.23
CA VAL A 171 3.60 5.44 5.59
C VAL A 171 2.09 5.54 5.60
N GLU A 172 1.44 5.30 4.46
CA GLU A 172 0.00 5.09 4.38
C GLU A 172 -0.32 3.63 4.70
N ILE A 173 -1.17 3.41 5.69
CA ILE A 173 -1.68 2.09 6.07
C ILE A 173 -3.15 2.03 5.70
N GLN A 174 -3.56 0.97 5.01
CA GLN A 174 -4.95 0.68 4.67
C GLN A 174 -5.33 -0.64 5.29
N LEU A 175 -6.25 -0.61 6.27
CA LEU A 175 -6.81 -1.82 6.85
C LEU A 175 -8.20 -2.06 6.27
N ARG A 176 -8.47 -3.31 5.87
CA ARG A 176 -9.70 -3.75 5.21
C ARG A 176 -10.04 -5.15 5.64
N THR A 177 -11.32 -5.52 5.55
CA THR A 177 -11.70 -6.93 5.54
C THR A 177 -11.46 -7.55 4.16
N ILE A 178 -11.54 -8.89 4.07
CA ILE A 178 -11.51 -9.62 2.80
C ILE A 178 -12.61 -9.12 1.85
N ALA A 179 -13.83 -8.90 2.37
CA ALA A 179 -14.94 -8.42 1.58
C ALA A 179 -14.73 -6.98 1.05
N MET A 180 -14.20 -6.09 1.89
CA MET A 180 -13.83 -4.72 1.49
C MET A 180 -12.74 -4.70 0.41
N ASP A 181 -11.71 -5.54 0.54
CA ASP A 181 -10.61 -5.60 -0.43
C ASP A 181 -11.05 -6.21 -1.75
N SER A 182 -11.87 -7.24 -1.72
CA SER A 182 -12.47 -7.86 -2.91
C SER A 182 -13.27 -6.83 -3.71
N TRP A 183 -14.18 -6.10 -3.05
CA TRP A 183 -14.96 -5.05 -3.71
C TRP A 183 -14.08 -3.95 -4.30
N ALA A 184 -13.13 -3.42 -3.52
CA ALA A 184 -12.26 -2.34 -3.96
C ALA A 184 -11.36 -2.73 -5.13
N SER A 185 -10.88 -3.97 -5.17
CA SER A 185 -10.05 -4.51 -6.25
C SER A 185 -10.85 -4.66 -7.54
N LEU A 186 -12.09 -5.15 -7.47
CA LEU A 186 -12.97 -5.31 -8.62
C LEU A 186 -13.47 -3.96 -9.15
N GLU A 187 -13.86 -3.02 -8.27
CA GLU A 187 -14.24 -1.65 -8.64
C GLU A 187 -13.12 -0.97 -9.43
N HIS A 188 -11.89 -1.08 -8.94
CA HIS A 188 -10.74 -0.51 -9.63
C HIS A 188 -10.55 -1.11 -11.03
N GLN A 189 -10.65 -2.44 -11.19
CA GLN A 189 -10.52 -3.11 -12.49
C GLN A 189 -11.61 -2.67 -13.47
N LEU A 190 -12.87 -2.55 -13.02
CA LEU A 190 -14.00 -2.16 -13.86
C LEU A 190 -13.91 -0.69 -14.29
N ARG A 191 -13.52 0.22 -13.36
CA ARG A 191 -13.42 1.65 -13.63
C ARG A 191 -12.25 2.03 -14.54
N TYR A 192 -11.13 1.30 -14.47
CA TYR A 192 -9.91 1.61 -15.23
C TYR A 192 -9.73 0.77 -16.51
N LYS A 193 -10.73 0.03 -16.95
CA LYS A 193 -10.74 -0.60 -18.27
C LYS A 193 -10.81 0.49 -19.35
N LYS A 194 -9.75 0.61 -20.15
CA LYS A 194 -9.60 1.70 -21.15
C LYS A 194 -10.62 1.67 -22.30
N ASP A 195 -11.28 0.53 -22.53
CA ASP A 195 -12.12 0.29 -23.70
C ASP A 195 -13.62 0.26 -23.42
N VAL A 196 -14.05 0.53 -22.17
CA VAL A 196 -15.46 0.50 -21.78
C VAL A 196 -15.81 1.80 -21.06
N GLU A 197 -16.83 2.48 -21.53
CA GLU A 197 -17.40 3.65 -20.84
C GLU A 197 -18.06 3.20 -19.53
N PHE A 198 -17.62 3.78 -18.43
CA PHE A 198 -18.16 3.51 -17.10
C PHE A 198 -19.47 4.27 -16.91
N THR A 199 -20.61 3.58 -17.01
CA THR A 199 -21.94 4.15 -16.98
C THR A 199 -22.46 4.37 -15.56
N GLU A 200 -23.48 5.23 -15.42
CA GLU A 200 -24.20 5.43 -14.14
C GLU A 200 -24.88 4.15 -13.65
N ALA A 201 -25.41 3.33 -14.55
CA ALA A 201 -25.98 2.02 -14.22
C ALA A 201 -24.92 1.12 -13.57
N MET A 202 -23.70 1.06 -14.11
CA MET A 202 -22.59 0.31 -13.51
C MET A 202 -22.20 0.86 -12.14
N ALA A 203 -22.21 2.19 -11.96
CA ALA A 203 -21.93 2.82 -10.66
C ALA A 203 -22.96 2.42 -9.61
N ASN A 204 -24.26 2.38 -9.97
CA ASN A 204 -25.34 1.96 -9.08
C ASN A 204 -25.24 0.48 -8.70
N GLU A 205 -24.90 -0.40 -9.64
CA GLU A 205 -24.67 -1.82 -9.36
C GLU A 205 -23.46 -2.03 -8.46
N LEU A 206 -22.35 -1.29 -8.66
CA LEU A 206 -21.21 -1.35 -7.76
C LEU A 206 -21.54 -0.86 -6.35
N LEU A 207 -22.35 0.18 -6.22
CA LEU A 207 -22.82 0.64 -4.91
C LEU A 207 -23.70 -0.42 -4.24
N TYR A 208 -24.55 -1.12 -5.00
CA TYR A 208 -25.34 -2.24 -4.48
C TYR A 208 -24.43 -3.39 -4.01
N CYS A 209 -23.44 -3.77 -4.79
CA CYS A 209 -22.42 -4.76 -4.40
C CYS A 209 -21.65 -4.34 -3.12
N ALA A 210 -21.37 -3.03 -2.95
CA ALA A 210 -20.73 -2.53 -1.73
C ALA A 210 -21.60 -2.72 -0.48
N LYS A 211 -22.93 -2.54 -0.61
CA LYS A 211 -23.90 -2.80 0.47
C LYS A 211 -23.95 -4.27 0.83
N LEU A 212 -23.99 -5.17 -0.17
CA LEU A 212 -23.94 -6.62 0.06
C LEU A 212 -22.62 -7.04 0.74
N SER A 213 -21.49 -6.45 0.33
CA SER A 213 -20.20 -6.67 0.99
C SER A 213 -20.20 -6.23 2.46
N ALA A 214 -20.86 -5.10 2.76
CA ALA A 214 -20.99 -4.63 4.14
C ALA A 214 -21.93 -5.54 4.98
N GLU A 215 -23.00 -6.03 4.39
CA GLU A 215 -23.90 -6.99 5.04
C GLU A 215 -23.20 -8.33 5.30
N LEU A 216 -22.38 -8.81 4.35
CA LEU A 216 -21.57 -10.01 4.54
C LEU A 216 -20.61 -9.84 5.73
N ASP A 217 -19.85 -8.75 5.79
CA ASP A 217 -18.97 -8.43 6.91
C ASP A 217 -19.72 -8.48 8.25
N ALA A 218 -20.86 -7.79 8.34
CA ALA A 218 -21.65 -7.73 9.58
C ALA A 218 -22.20 -9.11 10.02
N LYS A 219 -22.63 -9.94 9.07
CA LYS A 219 -23.12 -11.30 9.37
C LYS A 219 -21.98 -12.23 9.82
N MET A 220 -20.82 -12.15 9.17
CA MET A 220 -19.66 -12.96 9.55
C MET A 220 -19.12 -12.55 10.94
N ASP A 221 -19.13 -11.25 11.24
CA ASP A 221 -18.73 -10.72 12.54
C ASP A 221 -19.67 -11.20 13.67
N ALA A 222 -20.99 -11.20 13.41
CA ALA A 222 -21.98 -11.71 14.34
C ALA A 222 -21.81 -13.24 14.62
N LEU A 223 -21.49 -14.03 13.59
CA LEU A 223 -21.19 -15.46 13.76
C LEU A 223 -19.94 -15.69 14.62
N GLN A 224 -18.89 -14.89 14.40
CA GLN A 224 -17.68 -14.95 15.22
C GLN A 224 -17.96 -14.59 16.70
N ALA A 225 -18.79 -13.59 16.93
CA ALA A 225 -19.17 -13.21 18.30
C ALA A 225 -19.92 -14.32 19.02
N GLN A 226 -20.79 -15.07 18.31
CA GLN A 226 -21.51 -16.21 18.85
C GLN A 226 -20.60 -17.38 19.21
N GLU A 227 -19.62 -17.70 18.35
CA GLU A 227 -18.62 -18.74 18.61
C GLU A 227 -17.83 -18.47 19.91
N LYS A 228 -17.47 -17.19 20.16
CA LYS A 228 -16.81 -16.80 21.39
C LYS A 228 -17.66 -17.05 22.65
N ILE A 229 -18.96 -16.79 22.59
CA ILE A 229 -19.91 -17.03 23.70
C ILE A 229 -20.03 -18.51 23.98
N ASP A 230 -20.28 -19.33 22.96
CA ASP A 230 -20.45 -20.78 23.08
C ASP A 230 -19.18 -21.47 23.64
N SER A 231 -17.98 -20.94 23.32
CA SER A 231 -16.71 -21.44 23.84
C SER A 231 -16.45 -21.10 25.32
N PHE A 232 -17.08 -20.05 25.86
CA PHE A 232 -17.04 -19.69 27.28
C PHE A 232 -17.96 -20.55 28.15
N ASP A 233 -19.10 -20.96 27.62
CA ASP A 233 -20.09 -21.76 28.32
C ASP A 233 -19.70 -23.24 28.42
N LEU A 234 -18.65 -23.68 27.70
CA LEU A 234 -18.12 -25.05 27.68
C LEU A 234 -16.90 -25.28 28.60
N LYS A 235 -16.41 -24.23 29.28
CA LYS A 235 -15.29 -24.29 30.24
C LYS A 235 -15.78 -24.06 31.67
#